data_f8c7bbbfe3511d5dea9020be1a858974
#
_entry.id   f8c7bbbfe3511d5dea9020be1a858974
#
_cell.length_a   1.000
_cell.length_b   1.000
_cell.length_c   1.000
_cell.angle_alpha   90.00
_cell.angle_beta   90.00
_cell.angle_gamma   90.00
#
_symmetry.space_group_name_H-M   'P 1'
#
loop_
_entity.id
_entity.type
_entity.pdbx_description
1 polymer ?
#
loop_
_entity_poly.entity_id
_entity_poly.type
_entity_poly.pdbx_seq_one_letter_code
_entity_poly.pdbx_strand_id
1 'polypeptide(L)'
;MLSFFLFTTWMFADAHILIYHRFGDDRYPSTNISLQNLREQFKYFNENGYEIVPLKKLIQKVKNSEYIPDNWLVLTIDDGYKSFYKNGFPIFKEFGYPFTLFVYVEASQKKYGDYMSFDDIKDVQNWGAEIGYHSYSHKYMTYLNESEIKDDFEKGIQIFEHNLGYKPQYFSYPYGEYNQTITNMAKEYGLEASFNQNSGAVSASSSIGDLDIIPSMDGTNLKAMLSSRYLKADFIQPLTYPSNSILDNVIAKIDSNSTSAQLYISGLGSMRVDVSDGIIDVNISKKLTKRRVRVIINDGHKTTTQMIIKDKNVR
;
A
#
# COMPACT_ATOMS: atom_id res chain seq x y z
N MET A 1 27.12 3.94 44.58
CA MET A 1 26.12 3.15 43.86
C MET A 1 25.68 4.00 42.65
N LEU A 2 26.31 3.82 41.44
CA LEU A 2 25.94 4.52 40.24
C LEU A 2 24.83 3.72 39.55
N SER A 3 23.60 4.26 39.53
CA SER A 3 22.50 3.70 38.78
C SER A 3 22.72 4.03 37.30
N PHE A 4 23.10 3.03 36.49
CA PHE A 4 23.07 3.11 35.05
C PHE A 4 21.60 3.04 34.60
N PHE A 5 21.01 4.16 34.25
CA PHE A 5 19.79 4.18 33.45
C PHE A 5 20.16 3.75 32.03
N LEU A 6 19.89 2.48 31.71
CA LEU A 6 19.83 2.01 30.31
C LEU A 6 18.65 2.73 29.64
N PHE A 7 18.92 3.81 28.93
CA PHE A 7 18.01 4.30 27.92
C PHE A 7 17.96 3.24 26.82
N THR A 8 16.99 2.35 26.88
CA THR A 8 16.60 1.54 25.72
C THR A 8 16.03 2.51 24.68
N THR A 9 16.84 2.93 23.74
CA THR A 9 16.35 3.52 22.51
C THR A 9 15.47 2.46 21.87
N TRP A 10 14.17 2.67 21.87
CA TRP A 10 13.22 1.86 21.10
C TRP A 10 13.58 2.08 19.62
N MET A 11 14.40 1.22 19.06
CA MET A 11 14.58 1.16 17.62
C MET A 11 13.29 0.56 17.06
N PHE A 12 12.36 1.43 16.63
CA PHE A 12 11.23 0.99 15.84
C PHE A 12 11.80 0.45 14.52
N ALA A 13 11.61 -0.83 14.29
CA ALA A 13 11.86 -1.43 13.01
C ALA A 13 10.58 -1.38 12.17
N ASP A 14 10.70 -1.58 10.87
CA ASP A 14 9.63 -1.38 9.91
C ASP A 14 9.47 -2.64 9.07
N ALA A 15 8.24 -3.09 8.88
CA ALA A 15 7.90 -4.16 7.94
C ALA A 15 7.62 -3.62 6.54
N HIS A 16 7.61 -4.52 5.55
CA HIS A 16 7.19 -4.18 4.20
C HIS A 16 6.00 -5.03 3.78
N ILE A 17 5.09 -4.45 3.02
CA ILE A 17 3.99 -5.15 2.38
C ILE A 17 4.26 -5.15 0.88
N LEU A 18 4.23 -6.32 0.25
CA LEU A 18 4.40 -6.47 -1.20
C LEU A 18 3.05 -6.77 -1.84
N ILE A 19 2.78 -6.15 -2.98
CA ILE A 19 1.57 -6.39 -3.76
C ILE A 19 1.91 -7.01 -5.11
N TYR A 20 1.20 -8.07 -5.45
CA TYR A 20 1.23 -8.74 -6.74
C TYR A 20 -0.15 -8.65 -7.39
N HIS A 21 -0.22 -8.88 -8.70
CA HIS A 21 -1.49 -8.88 -9.44
C HIS A 21 -1.59 -10.12 -10.33
N ARG A 22 -0.76 -10.24 -11.37
CA ARG A 22 -0.77 -11.32 -12.36
C ARG A 22 0.48 -12.19 -12.25
N PHE A 23 0.35 -13.45 -12.58
CA PHE A 23 1.38 -14.48 -12.40
C PHE A 23 1.56 -15.30 -13.67
N GLY A 24 2.70 -15.15 -14.36
CA GLY A 24 2.99 -15.84 -15.61
C GLY A 24 1.96 -15.51 -16.69
N ASP A 25 1.53 -14.26 -16.78
CA ASP A 25 0.55 -13.74 -17.73
C ASP A 25 1.17 -12.60 -18.55
N ASP A 26 1.97 -12.94 -19.55
CA ASP A 26 2.75 -12.00 -20.34
C ASP A 26 1.90 -11.05 -21.22
N ARG A 27 0.58 -11.25 -21.28
CA ARG A 27 -0.35 -10.29 -21.93
C ARG A 27 -0.36 -8.92 -21.25
N TYR A 28 0.03 -8.87 -19.95
CA TYR A 28 -0.03 -7.66 -19.12
C TYR A 28 1.28 -7.43 -18.35
N PRO A 29 2.38 -7.11 -19.05
CA PRO A 29 3.72 -7.07 -18.44
C PRO A 29 3.87 -6.03 -17.31
N SER A 30 3.07 -4.97 -17.31
CA SER A 30 3.13 -3.92 -16.28
C SER A 30 2.59 -4.33 -14.90
N THR A 31 1.91 -5.47 -14.80
CA THR A 31 1.33 -5.99 -13.55
C THR A 31 1.67 -7.47 -13.34
N ASN A 32 2.46 -8.05 -14.24
CA ASN A 32 2.82 -9.45 -14.23
C ASN A 32 4.14 -9.69 -13.49
N ILE A 33 4.21 -10.81 -12.79
CA ILE A 33 5.46 -11.42 -12.36
C ILE A 33 5.60 -12.79 -13.02
N SER A 34 6.73 -13.04 -13.68
CA SER A 34 7.04 -14.38 -14.21
C SER A 34 7.19 -15.37 -13.05
N LEU A 35 6.84 -16.65 -13.30
CA LEU A 35 6.91 -17.66 -12.25
C LEU A 35 8.36 -17.94 -11.81
N GLN A 36 9.32 -17.72 -12.69
CA GLN A 36 10.73 -17.79 -12.36
C GLN A 36 11.10 -16.67 -11.38
N ASN A 37 10.79 -15.41 -11.69
CA ASN A 37 11.09 -14.26 -10.81
C ASN A 37 10.38 -14.37 -9.47
N LEU A 38 9.14 -14.87 -9.43
CA LEU A 38 8.43 -15.12 -8.17
C LEU A 38 9.20 -16.11 -7.28
N ARG A 39 9.68 -17.23 -7.85
CA ARG A 39 10.47 -18.22 -7.12
C ARG A 39 11.83 -17.64 -6.66
N GLU A 40 12.47 -16.83 -7.49
CA GLU A 40 13.73 -16.16 -7.15
C GLU A 40 13.52 -15.16 -5.99
N GLN A 41 12.42 -14.39 -6.00
CA GLN A 41 12.06 -13.51 -4.90
C GLN A 41 11.82 -14.30 -3.60
N PHE A 42 11.07 -15.41 -3.65
CA PHE A 42 10.79 -16.23 -2.48
C PHE A 42 12.04 -16.89 -1.91
N LYS A 43 12.96 -17.36 -2.77
CA LYS A 43 14.28 -17.83 -2.34
C LYS A 43 15.09 -16.71 -1.68
N TYR A 44 15.09 -15.51 -2.29
CA TYR A 44 15.77 -14.34 -1.73
C TYR A 44 15.25 -14.00 -0.33
N PHE A 45 13.92 -14.06 -0.09
CA PHE A 45 13.38 -13.82 1.24
C PHE A 45 13.90 -14.84 2.25
N ASN A 46 13.87 -16.11 1.91
CA ASN A 46 14.35 -17.18 2.79
C ASN A 46 15.85 -17.05 3.08
N GLU A 47 16.67 -16.84 2.04
CA GLU A 47 18.13 -16.74 2.15
C GLU A 47 18.60 -15.49 2.94
N ASN A 48 17.80 -14.43 2.97
CA ASN A 48 18.11 -13.18 3.68
C ASN A 48 17.38 -13.05 5.03
N GLY A 49 16.74 -14.14 5.50
CA GLY A 49 16.15 -14.19 6.85
C GLY A 49 14.86 -13.40 7.03
N TYR A 50 14.15 -13.10 5.93
CA TYR A 50 12.83 -12.50 6.03
C TYR A 50 11.80 -13.50 6.55
N GLU A 51 10.94 -13.04 7.46
CA GLU A 51 9.78 -13.78 7.98
C GLU A 51 8.53 -13.31 7.25
N ILE A 52 7.90 -14.21 6.50
CA ILE A 52 6.62 -13.91 5.83
C ILE A 52 5.50 -14.11 6.85
N VAL A 53 4.81 -13.03 7.19
CA VAL A 53 3.78 -13.02 8.22
C VAL A 53 2.39 -12.73 7.66
N PRO A 54 1.31 -13.26 8.27
CA PRO A 54 -0.06 -12.86 7.92
C PRO A 54 -0.29 -11.37 8.13
N LEU A 55 -1.08 -10.74 7.27
CA LEU A 55 -1.39 -9.31 7.34
C LEU A 55 -1.98 -8.92 8.69
N LYS A 56 -2.89 -9.71 9.25
CA LYS A 56 -3.49 -9.46 10.57
C LYS A 56 -2.44 -9.30 11.68
N LYS A 57 -1.32 -10.05 11.61
CA LYS A 57 -0.26 -9.98 12.61
C LYS A 57 0.44 -8.62 12.57
N LEU A 58 0.69 -8.08 11.37
CA LEU A 58 1.25 -6.74 11.18
C LEU A 58 0.25 -5.67 11.63
N ILE A 59 -1.02 -5.77 11.21
CA ILE A 59 -2.05 -4.78 11.57
C ILE A 59 -2.27 -4.68 13.07
N GLN A 60 -2.23 -5.80 13.80
CA GLN A 60 -2.29 -5.79 15.26
C GLN A 60 -1.14 -4.99 15.88
N LYS A 61 0.09 -5.15 15.37
CA LYS A 61 1.25 -4.38 15.83
C LYS A 61 1.10 -2.88 15.59
N VAL A 62 0.63 -2.49 14.41
CA VAL A 62 0.36 -1.08 14.08
C VAL A 62 -0.73 -0.50 14.99
N LYS A 63 -1.86 -1.20 15.15
CA LYS A 63 -2.99 -0.76 16.01
C LYS A 63 -2.58 -0.54 17.46
N ASN A 64 -1.69 -1.38 17.96
CA ASN A 64 -1.22 -1.32 19.36
C ASN A 64 0.04 -0.45 19.52
N SER A 65 0.57 0.15 18.45
CA SER A 65 1.85 0.86 18.45
C SER A 65 2.99 0.02 19.03
N GLU A 66 2.99 -1.29 18.71
CA GLU A 66 3.98 -2.25 19.18
C GLU A 66 5.17 -2.35 18.23
N TYR A 67 6.32 -2.78 18.76
CA TYR A 67 7.51 -3.06 17.97
C TYR A 67 7.21 -4.05 16.82
N ILE A 68 7.67 -3.68 15.62
CA ILE A 68 7.56 -4.47 14.39
C ILE A 68 8.97 -4.92 13.98
N PRO A 69 9.26 -6.23 13.87
CA PRO A 69 10.56 -6.71 13.38
C PRO A 69 10.84 -6.24 11.94
N ASP A 70 12.08 -5.84 11.66
CA ASP A 70 12.51 -5.29 10.37
C ASP A 70 12.70 -6.34 9.25
N ASN A 71 12.63 -7.60 9.61
CA ASN A 71 12.63 -8.72 8.69
C ASN A 71 11.23 -9.23 8.34
N TRP A 72 10.16 -8.57 8.81
CA TRP A 72 8.80 -8.97 8.46
C TRP A 72 8.43 -8.50 7.06
N LEU A 73 7.91 -9.45 6.28
CA LEU A 73 7.25 -9.18 5.00
C LEU A 73 5.81 -9.71 5.04
N VAL A 74 4.92 -8.94 4.45
CA VAL A 74 3.54 -9.36 4.16
C VAL A 74 3.37 -9.43 2.64
N LEU A 75 2.75 -10.50 2.17
CA LEU A 75 2.46 -10.69 0.75
C LEU A 75 0.97 -10.48 0.50
N THR A 76 0.64 -9.63 -0.48
CA THR A 76 -0.72 -9.37 -0.88
C THR A 76 -0.91 -9.54 -2.38
N ILE A 77 -2.12 -9.88 -2.80
CA ILE A 77 -2.50 -10.04 -4.19
C ILE A 77 -3.77 -9.21 -4.43
N ASP A 78 -3.75 -8.30 -5.39
CA ASP A 78 -4.92 -7.51 -5.76
C ASP A 78 -5.68 -8.12 -6.94
N ASP A 79 -6.91 -7.62 -7.14
CA ASP A 79 -7.82 -7.91 -8.22
C ASP A 79 -8.44 -9.33 -8.23
N GLY A 80 -7.72 -10.34 -7.78
CA GLY A 80 -8.17 -11.72 -7.87
C GLY A 80 -8.14 -12.29 -9.30
N TYR A 81 -7.05 -12.01 -10.05
CA TYR A 81 -6.90 -12.58 -11.38
C TYR A 81 -6.78 -14.11 -11.37
N LYS A 82 -7.34 -14.74 -12.39
CA LYS A 82 -7.29 -16.20 -12.58
C LYS A 82 -5.85 -16.74 -12.71
N SER A 83 -4.93 -15.91 -13.21
CA SER A 83 -3.51 -16.26 -13.29
C SER A 83 -2.89 -16.50 -11.92
N PHE A 84 -3.31 -15.77 -10.88
CA PHE A 84 -2.89 -16.06 -9.52
C PHE A 84 -3.33 -17.46 -9.09
N TYR A 85 -4.62 -17.78 -9.20
CA TYR A 85 -5.14 -19.09 -8.79
C TYR A 85 -4.47 -20.26 -9.49
N LYS A 86 -4.26 -20.12 -10.81
CA LYS A 86 -3.68 -21.21 -11.63
C LYS A 86 -2.17 -21.35 -11.47
N ASN A 87 -1.44 -20.23 -11.40
CA ASN A 87 0.01 -20.23 -11.53
C ASN A 87 0.72 -19.80 -10.24
N GLY A 88 0.24 -18.73 -9.59
CA GLY A 88 0.85 -18.17 -8.37
C GLY A 88 0.55 -19.00 -7.13
N PHE A 89 -0.72 -19.30 -6.88
CA PHE A 89 -1.16 -20.00 -5.67
C PHE A 89 -0.45 -21.34 -5.41
N PRO A 90 -0.17 -22.19 -6.41
CA PRO A 90 0.67 -23.38 -6.21
C PRO A 90 2.06 -23.08 -5.65
N ILE A 91 2.67 -21.96 -6.06
CA ILE A 91 4.00 -21.54 -5.58
C ILE A 91 3.92 -21.05 -4.14
N PHE A 92 2.90 -20.24 -3.79
CA PHE A 92 2.67 -19.84 -2.40
C PHE A 92 2.49 -21.05 -1.48
N LYS A 93 1.74 -22.07 -1.94
CA LYS A 93 1.58 -23.34 -1.20
C LYS A 93 2.90 -24.10 -1.05
N GLU A 94 3.72 -24.15 -2.09
CA GLU A 94 5.03 -24.83 -2.07
C GLU A 94 5.96 -24.23 -1.00
N PHE A 95 5.97 -22.90 -0.89
CA PHE A 95 6.79 -22.19 0.11
C PHE A 95 6.12 -22.08 1.48
N GLY A 96 4.83 -22.43 1.60
CA GLY A 96 4.07 -22.27 2.84
C GLY A 96 3.85 -20.80 3.25
N TYR A 97 3.90 -19.88 2.31
CA TYR A 97 3.84 -18.44 2.61
C TYR A 97 2.39 -17.96 2.75
N PRO A 98 2.03 -17.36 3.90
CA PRO A 98 0.73 -16.71 4.07
C PRO A 98 0.62 -15.50 3.14
N PHE A 99 -0.62 -15.18 2.75
CA PHE A 99 -0.92 -14.00 1.93
C PHE A 99 -2.35 -13.52 2.16
N THR A 100 -2.62 -12.29 1.74
CA THR A 100 -3.96 -11.69 1.69
C THR A 100 -4.35 -11.46 0.24
N LEU A 101 -5.54 -11.94 -0.15
CA LEU A 101 -6.11 -11.72 -1.48
C LEU A 101 -7.18 -10.63 -1.40
N PHE A 102 -6.98 -9.50 -2.05
CA PHE A 102 -7.96 -8.42 -2.18
C PHE A 102 -8.82 -8.60 -3.43
N VAL A 103 -10.12 -8.79 -3.22
CA VAL A 103 -11.04 -9.24 -4.28
C VAL A 103 -11.77 -8.06 -4.94
N TYR A 104 -11.66 -7.95 -6.25
CA TYR A 104 -12.55 -7.16 -7.10
C TYR A 104 -13.89 -7.89 -7.23
N VAL A 105 -14.88 -7.44 -6.45
CA VAL A 105 -16.11 -8.21 -6.17
C VAL A 105 -16.98 -8.40 -7.40
N GLU A 106 -17.18 -7.37 -8.25
CA GLU A 106 -18.01 -7.48 -9.45
C GLU A 106 -17.49 -8.51 -10.44
N ALA A 107 -16.15 -8.55 -10.62
CA ALA A 107 -15.53 -9.48 -11.55
C ALA A 107 -15.75 -10.95 -11.13
N SER A 108 -15.61 -11.23 -9.83
CA SER A 108 -15.86 -12.55 -9.27
C SER A 108 -17.35 -12.92 -9.29
N GLN A 109 -18.24 -11.96 -8.97
CA GLN A 109 -19.69 -12.15 -9.00
C GLN A 109 -20.19 -12.44 -10.41
N LYS A 110 -19.75 -11.66 -11.39
CA LYS A 110 -20.15 -11.79 -12.80
C LYS A 110 -19.36 -12.85 -13.55
N LYS A 111 -18.43 -13.52 -12.88
CA LYS A 111 -17.57 -14.57 -13.45
C LYS A 111 -16.81 -14.12 -14.71
N TYR A 112 -16.21 -12.92 -14.66
CA TYR A 112 -15.36 -12.47 -15.77
C TYR A 112 -14.21 -13.45 -15.99
N GLY A 113 -14.01 -13.88 -17.23
CA GLY A 113 -13.14 -15.03 -17.55
C GLY A 113 -11.68 -14.91 -17.09
N ASP A 114 -11.19 -13.70 -16.90
CA ASP A 114 -9.81 -13.43 -16.48
C ASP A 114 -9.65 -13.33 -14.95
N TYR A 115 -10.76 -13.48 -14.20
CA TYR A 115 -10.82 -13.35 -12.74
C TYR A 115 -11.25 -14.66 -12.08
N MET A 116 -10.90 -14.80 -10.81
CA MET A 116 -11.34 -15.89 -9.94
C MET A 116 -12.83 -15.80 -9.68
N SER A 117 -13.51 -16.93 -9.71
CA SER A 117 -14.87 -17.05 -9.18
C SER A 117 -14.84 -17.06 -7.65
N PHE A 118 -16.00 -16.85 -7.01
CA PHE A 118 -16.09 -17.03 -5.55
C PHE A 118 -15.78 -18.46 -5.09
N ASP A 119 -15.97 -19.48 -5.94
CA ASP A 119 -15.57 -20.84 -5.61
C ASP A 119 -14.03 -21.00 -5.59
N ASP A 120 -13.32 -20.39 -6.55
CA ASP A 120 -11.86 -20.31 -6.54
C ASP A 120 -11.34 -19.56 -5.30
N ILE A 121 -12.02 -18.46 -4.90
CA ILE A 121 -11.66 -17.66 -3.73
C ILE A 121 -11.87 -18.46 -2.44
N LYS A 122 -12.97 -19.20 -2.34
CA LYS A 122 -13.22 -20.12 -1.20
C LYS A 122 -12.16 -21.20 -1.07
N ASP A 123 -11.67 -21.76 -2.19
CA ASP A 123 -10.59 -22.73 -2.16
C ASP A 123 -9.30 -22.12 -1.58
N VAL A 124 -8.97 -20.89 -2.00
CA VAL A 124 -7.83 -20.14 -1.46
C VAL A 124 -8.03 -19.81 0.03
N GLN A 125 -9.24 -19.41 0.44
CA GLN A 125 -9.60 -19.15 1.84
C GLN A 125 -9.49 -20.43 2.69
N ASN A 126 -9.99 -21.56 2.19
CA ASN A 126 -9.92 -22.85 2.90
C ASN A 126 -8.49 -23.35 3.10
N TRP A 127 -7.56 -22.96 2.24
CA TRP A 127 -6.14 -23.20 2.45
C TRP A 127 -5.56 -22.36 3.61
N GLY A 128 -6.20 -21.26 3.98
CA GLY A 128 -5.81 -20.40 5.11
C GLY A 128 -5.40 -18.98 4.72
N ALA A 129 -5.63 -18.57 3.48
CA ALA A 129 -5.39 -17.18 3.07
C ALA A 129 -6.41 -16.22 3.69
N GLU A 130 -5.98 -15.01 4.00
CA GLU A 130 -6.86 -13.90 4.34
C GLU A 130 -7.48 -13.32 3.07
N ILE A 131 -8.79 -13.03 3.10
CA ILE A 131 -9.48 -12.40 1.97
C ILE A 131 -9.89 -11.00 2.37
N GLY A 132 -9.42 -10.01 1.62
CA GLY A 132 -9.73 -8.59 1.76
C GLY A 132 -10.61 -8.07 0.62
N TYR A 133 -10.98 -6.81 0.69
CA TYR A 133 -11.89 -6.12 -0.20
C TYR A 133 -11.15 -5.17 -1.14
N HIS A 134 -11.50 -5.19 -2.45
CA HIS A 134 -10.90 -4.33 -3.47
C HIS A 134 -11.99 -3.60 -4.28
N SER A 135 -12.97 -3.04 -3.59
CA SER A 135 -14.19 -2.41 -4.11
C SER A 135 -15.15 -3.36 -4.84
N TYR A 136 -16.37 -2.87 -5.10
CA TYR A 136 -17.29 -3.57 -5.99
C TYR A 136 -16.89 -3.40 -7.44
N SER A 137 -16.69 -2.17 -7.90
CA SER A 137 -16.61 -1.83 -9.33
C SER A 137 -15.19 -1.67 -9.87
N HIS A 138 -14.18 -1.64 -9.00
CA HIS A 138 -12.78 -1.34 -9.35
C HIS A 138 -12.61 -0.06 -10.20
N LYS A 139 -13.44 0.94 -9.96
CA LYS A 139 -13.31 2.26 -10.58
C LYS A 139 -12.28 3.12 -9.85
N TYR A 140 -11.80 4.17 -10.49
CA TYR A 140 -11.11 5.24 -9.78
C TYR A 140 -12.09 5.91 -8.82
N MET A 141 -12.10 5.48 -7.55
CA MET A 141 -13.08 5.96 -6.57
C MET A 141 -12.93 7.46 -6.31
N THR A 142 -11.76 8.03 -6.55
CA THR A 142 -11.49 9.46 -6.48
C THR A 142 -12.20 10.29 -7.58
N TYR A 143 -12.86 9.65 -8.54
CA TYR A 143 -13.74 10.30 -9.52
C TYR A 143 -15.22 10.19 -9.16
N LEU A 144 -15.57 9.40 -8.18
CA LEU A 144 -16.93 9.18 -7.76
C LEU A 144 -17.36 10.25 -6.76
N ASN A 145 -18.64 10.60 -6.75
CA ASN A 145 -19.21 11.39 -5.67
C ASN A 145 -19.47 10.49 -4.44
N GLU A 146 -19.80 11.11 -3.32
CA GLU A 146 -19.97 10.40 -2.04
C GLU A 146 -21.07 9.32 -2.11
N SER A 147 -22.19 9.60 -2.78
CA SER A 147 -23.26 8.59 -2.97
C SER A 147 -22.79 7.41 -3.80
N GLU A 148 -22.06 7.66 -4.90
CA GLU A 148 -21.53 6.59 -5.74
C GLU A 148 -20.49 5.74 -5.00
N ILE A 149 -19.65 6.36 -4.13
CA ILE A 149 -18.71 5.64 -3.27
C ILE A 149 -19.45 4.76 -2.28
N LYS A 150 -20.50 5.32 -1.64
CA LYS A 150 -21.35 4.60 -0.70
C LYS A 150 -22.01 3.39 -1.35
N ASP A 151 -22.61 3.56 -2.52
CA ASP A 151 -23.25 2.48 -3.29
C ASP A 151 -22.24 1.36 -3.63
N ASP A 152 -20.99 1.71 -3.97
CA ASP A 152 -19.92 0.75 -4.26
C ASP A 152 -19.57 -0.08 -3.01
N PHE A 153 -19.39 0.58 -1.85
CA PHE A 153 -19.11 -0.10 -0.59
C PHE A 153 -20.26 -0.99 -0.14
N GLU A 154 -21.50 -0.48 -0.10
CA GLU A 154 -22.66 -1.23 0.35
C GLU A 154 -22.87 -2.48 -0.49
N LYS A 155 -22.90 -2.32 -1.80
CA LYS A 155 -23.11 -3.43 -2.74
C LYS A 155 -21.97 -4.44 -2.67
N GLY A 156 -20.72 -3.97 -2.66
CA GLY A 156 -19.57 -4.85 -2.65
C GLY A 156 -19.46 -5.65 -1.36
N ILE A 157 -19.62 -5.01 -0.19
CA ILE A 157 -19.53 -5.67 1.11
C ILE A 157 -20.68 -6.68 1.29
N GLN A 158 -21.90 -6.33 0.87
CA GLN A 158 -23.02 -7.25 0.92
C GLN A 158 -22.77 -8.54 0.11
N ILE A 159 -22.25 -8.40 -1.11
CA ILE A 159 -21.95 -9.54 -1.97
C ILE A 159 -20.76 -10.35 -1.42
N PHE A 160 -19.74 -9.69 -0.91
CA PHE A 160 -18.60 -10.31 -0.25
C PHE A 160 -19.07 -11.17 0.94
N GLU A 161 -19.84 -10.57 1.87
CA GLU A 161 -20.38 -11.25 3.05
C GLU A 161 -21.30 -12.42 2.68
N HIS A 162 -22.18 -12.25 1.69
CA HIS A 162 -23.06 -13.32 1.20
C HIS A 162 -22.26 -14.53 0.70
N ASN A 163 -21.17 -14.31 -0.02
CA ASN A 163 -20.40 -15.39 -0.62
C ASN A 163 -19.37 -16.03 0.32
N LEU A 164 -18.75 -15.24 1.21
CA LEU A 164 -17.63 -15.69 2.05
C LEU A 164 -18.02 -15.91 3.51
N GLY A 165 -19.22 -15.46 3.95
CA GLY A 165 -19.76 -15.72 5.27
C GLY A 165 -19.33 -14.73 6.36
N TYR A 166 -18.57 -13.68 6.01
CA TYR A 166 -18.11 -12.63 6.93
C TYR A 166 -17.87 -11.32 6.19
N LYS A 167 -17.86 -10.20 6.94
CA LYS A 167 -17.50 -8.88 6.38
C LYS A 167 -16.00 -8.74 6.22
N PRO A 168 -15.53 -8.07 5.14
CA PRO A 168 -14.12 -7.82 4.98
C PRO A 168 -13.59 -6.93 6.10
N GLN A 169 -12.35 -7.17 6.53
CA GLN A 169 -11.67 -6.35 7.54
C GLN A 169 -10.66 -5.38 6.91
N TYR A 170 -10.19 -5.67 5.70
CA TYR A 170 -9.11 -4.95 5.05
C TYR A 170 -9.52 -4.49 3.66
N PHE A 171 -9.06 -3.30 3.26
CA PHE A 171 -9.38 -2.68 2.00
C PHE A 171 -8.13 -2.23 1.24
N SER A 172 -7.91 -2.74 0.03
CA SER A 172 -6.94 -2.18 -0.90
C SER A 172 -7.64 -1.19 -1.82
N TYR A 173 -7.12 0.05 -1.88
CA TYR A 173 -7.68 1.09 -2.75
C TYR A 173 -7.46 0.75 -4.22
N PRO A 174 -8.49 0.71 -5.07
CA PRO A 174 -8.31 0.56 -6.52
C PRO A 174 -7.28 1.56 -7.07
N TYR A 175 -6.29 1.06 -7.80
CA TYR A 175 -5.15 1.84 -8.33
C TYR A 175 -4.28 2.49 -7.25
N GLY A 176 -4.47 2.15 -5.98
CA GLY A 176 -3.81 2.79 -4.84
C GLY A 176 -4.22 4.23 -4.59
N GLU A 177 -5.35 4.70 -5.16
CA GLU A 177 -5.81 6.08 -5.05
C GLU A 177 -6.86 6.26 -3.98
N TYR A 178 -6.67 7.23 -3.12
CA TYR A 178 -7.57 7.54 -2.02
C TYR A 178 -7.67 9.04 -1.77
N ASN A 179 -8.67 9.42 -1.02
CA ASN A 179 -8.85 10.74 -0.42
C ASN A 179 -9.57 10.58 0.93
N GLN A 180 -9.73 11.67 1.66
CA GLN A 180 -10.32 11.64 3.00
C GLN A 180 -11.75 11.06 3.01
N THR A 181 -12.56 11.35 1.97
CA THR A 181 -13.93 10.82 1.86
C THR A 181 -13.92 9.29 1.78
N ILE A 182 -13.07 8.72 0.92
CA ILE A 182 -12.98 7.26 0.76
C ILE A 182 -12.44 6.61 2.04
N THR A 183 -11.42 7.20 2.67
CA THR A 183 -10.83 6.69 3.91
C THR A 183 -11.85 6.72 5.06
N ASN A 184 -12.60 7.79 5.21
CA ASN A 184 -13.65 7.89 6.22
C ASN A 184 -14.74 6.84 6.00
N MET A 185 -15.19 6.69 4.75
CA MET A 185 -16.21 5.71 4.40
C MET A 185 -15.74 4.27 4.65
N ALA A 186 -14.50 3.94 4.28
CA ALA A 186 -13.92 2.64 4.60
C ALA A 186 -13.99 2.33 6.11
N LYS A 187 -13.66 3.33 6.95
CA LYS A 187 -13.77 3.22 8.40
C LYS A 187 -15.22 3.06 8.88
N GLU A 188 -16.19 3.80 8.30
CA GLU A 188 -17.61 3.71 8.64
C GLU A 188 -18.18 2.31 8.33
N TYR A 189 -17.70 1.67 7.26
CA TYR A 189 -18.06 0.29 6.92
C TYR A 189 -17.29 -0.78 7.73
N GLY A 190 -16.49 -0.37 8.72
CA GLY A 190 -15.80 -1.27 9.64
C GLY A 190 -14.53 -1.90 9.10
N LEU A 191 -13.96 -1.34 8.02
CA LEU A 191 -12.66 -1.78 7.50
C LEU A 191 -11.56 -1.28 8.43
N GLU A 192 -10.79 -2.22 8.98
CA GLU A 192 -9.83 -1.97 10.05
C GLU A 192 -8.53 -1.34 9.54
N ALA A 193 -8.15 -1.65 8.31
CA ALA A 193 -6.97 -1.09 7.65
C ALA A 193 -7.20 -0.96 6.15
N SER A 194 -6.59 0.09 5.57
CA SER A 194 -6.64 0.34 4.13
C SER A 194 -5.25 0.57 3.56
N PHE A 195 -5.06 0.19 2.30
CA PHE A 195 -3.75 0.08 1.66
C PHE A 195 -3.71 0.86 0.35
N ASN A 196 -2.67 1.65 0.19
CA ASN A 196 -2.37 2.39 -1.03
C ASN A 196 -1.30 1.64 -1.87
N GLN A 197 -0.75 2.28 -2.92
CA GLN A 197 0.35 1.73 -3.73
C GLN A 197 1.53 2.72 -3.77
N ASN A 198 1.83 3.37 -2.63
CA ASN A 198 3.08 4.09 -2.47
C ASN A 198 4.16 3.10 -2.00
N SER A 199 5.35 3.20 -2.60
CA SER A 199 6.47 2.37 -2.14
C SER A 199 7.01 2.93 -0.83
N GLY A 200 6.79 2.21 0.26
CA GLY A 200 7.22 2.60 1.60
C GLY A 200 7.24 1.42 2.55
N ALA A 201 7.74 1.65 3.75
CA ALA A 201 7.71 0.71 4.85
C ALA A 201 6.56 1.03 5.81
N VAL A 202 6.15 0.04 6.60
CA VAL A 202 5.10 0.16 7.62
C VAL A 202 5.72 0.08 9.01
N SER A 203 5.55 1.14 9.76
CA SER A 203 6.01 1.29 11.14
C SER A 203 4.84 1.19 12.12
N ALA A 204 5.14 1.01 13.39
CA ALA A 204 4.17 1.09 14.48
C ALA A 204 3.46 2.46 14.58
N SER A 205 4.00 3.50 13.94
CA SER A 205 3.41 4.85 13.88
C SER A 205 2.74 5.16 12.55
N SER A 206 2.66 4.20 11.63
CA SER A 206 1.97 4.39 10.34
C SER A 206 0.47 4.60 10.51
N SER A 207 -0.12 5.38 9.64
CA SER A 207 -1.58 5.56 9.56
C SER A 207 -2.24 4.28 9.07
N ILE A 208 -3.21 3.77 9.83
CA ILE A 208 -3.90 2.52 9.49
C ILE A 208 -4.83 2.65 8.27
N GLY A 209 -5.19 3.89 7.91
CA GLY A 209 -6.13 4.17 6.81
C GLY A 209 -5.48 4.27 5.43
N ASP A 210 -4.15 4.28 5.35
CA ASP A 210 -3.41 4.50 4.10
C ASP A 210 -2.00 3.88 4.12
N LEU A 211 -1.89 2.65 4.57
CA LEU A 211 -0.64 1.90 4.64
C LEU A 211 0.01 1.73 3.28
N ASP A 212 1.32 1.94 3.22
CA ASP A 212 2.10 1.82 2.00
C ASP A 212 2.32 0.37 1.59
N ILE A 213 2.19 0.08 0.28
CA ILE A 213 2.49 -1.23 -0.30
C ILE A 213 3.45 -1.07 -1.48
N ILE A 214 4.44 -1.94 -1.54
CA ILE A 214 5.43 -1.99 -2.61
C ILE A 214 4.91 -2.84 -3.78
N PRO A 215 4.67 -2.28 -4.98
CA PRO A 215 4.33 -3.06 -6.15
C PRO A 215 5.49 -4.00 -6.53
N SER A 216 5.18 -5.29 -6.67
CA SER A 216 6.13 -6.33 -7.06
C SER A 216 5.74 -6.97 -8.37
N MET A 217 6.56 -6.76 -9.39
CA MET A 217 6.41 -7.28 -10.75
C MET A 217 7.77 -7.52 -11.37
N ASP A 218 7.81 -8.05 -12.58
CA ASP A 218 9.07 -8.18 -13.31
C ASP A 218 9.77 -6.81 -13.46
N GLY A 219 11.07 -6.79 -13.24
CA GLY A 219 11.88 -5.56 -13.27
C GLY A 219 11.85 -4.72 -11.98
N THR A 220 11.10 -5.10 -10.96
CA THR A 220 11.11 -4.42 -9.66
C THR A 220 12.47 -4.59 -8.97
N ASN A 221 13.14 -3.47 -8.63
CA ASN A 221 14.34 -3.51 -7.78
C ASN A 221 13.95 -3.71 -6.31
N LEU A 222 13.54 -4.94 -6.00
CA LEU A 222 13.03 -5.31 -4.68
C LEU A 222 14.03 -5.03 -3.57
N LYS A 223 15.32 -5.31 -3.79
CA LYS A 223 16.37 -5.05 -2.79
C LYS A 223 16.45 -3.58 -2.38
N ALA A 224 16.40 -2.68 -3.35
CA ALA A 224 16.40 -1.24 -3.05
C ALA A 224 15.12 -0.81 -2.31
N MET A 225 13.96 -1.37 -2.68
CA MET A 225 12.70 -1.04 -2.02
C MET A 225 12.65 -1.55 -0.58
N LEU A 226 13.12 -2.77 -0.32
CA LEU A 226 13.17 -3.36 1.02
C LEU A 226 14.23 -2.73 1.93
N SER A 227 15.17 -1.95 1.39
CA SER A 227 16.14 -1.20 2.19
C SER A 227 15.61 0.14 2.71
N SER A 228 14.49 0.63 2.16
CA SER A 228 13.87 1.89 2.60
C SER A 228 13.15 1.70 3.94
N ARG A 229 13.28 2.67 4.84
CA ARG A 229 12.62 2.68 6.15
C ARG A 229 11.51 3.72 6.16
N TYR A 230 10.59 3.61 7.11
CA TYR A 230 9.51 4.57 7.31
C TYR A 230 10.04 5.89 7.83
N LEU A 231 9.72 6.98 7.14
CA LEU A 231 9.96 8.34 7.61
C LEU A 231 8.65 8.91 8.14
N LYS A 232 8.56 9.11 9.45
CA LYS A 232 7.42 9.81 10.04
C LYS A 232 7.46 11.26 9.58
N ALA A 233 6.38 11.73 8.97
CA ALA A 233 6.24 13.10 8.49
C ALA A 233 4.82 13.61 8.67
N ASP A 234 4.73 14.89 9.05
CA ASP A 234 3.50 15.65 9.06
C ASP A 234 3.56 16.65 7.90
N PHE A 235 2.90 16.34 6.80
CA PHE A 235 2.78 17.28 5.67
C PHE A 235 1.85 18.43 6.04
N ILE A 236 2.33 19.66 5.87
CA ILE A 236 1.58 20.90 6.08
C ILE A 236 1.07 21.39 4.72
N GLN A 237 1.89 21.29 3.68
CA GLN A 237 1.58 21.58 2.27
C GLN A 237 2.38 20.64 1.35
N PRO A 238 1.74 20.12 0.27
CA PRO A 238 0.30 20.20 -0.01
C PRO A 238 -0.47 19.11 0.77
N LEU A 239 -1.68 19.43 1.25
CA LEU A 239 -2.62 18.43 1.78
C LEU A 239 -3.58 17.91 0.70
N THR A 240 -3.89 18.76 -0.28
CA THR A 240 -4.78 18.46 -1.40
C THR A 240 -4.19 18.96 -2.71
N TYR A 241 -4.74 18.51 -3.83
CA TYR A 241 -4.33 19.02 -5.13
C TYR A 241 -4.75 20.50 -5.28
N PRO A 242 -3.83 21.42 -5.64
CA PRO A 242 -4.15 22.84 -5.76
C PRO A 242 -5.20 23.11 -6.83
N SER A 243 -6.21 23.95 -6.53
CA SER A 243 -7.32 24.25 -7.43
C SER A 243 -6.87 24.91 -8.74
N ASN A 244 -5.80 25.71 -8.71
CA ASN A 244 -5.17 26.35 -9.87
C ASN A 244 -4.13 25.45 -10.56
N SER A 245 -3.96 24.22 -10.07
CA SER A 245 -2.91 23.28 -10.52
C SER A 245 -1.47 23.80 -10.35
N ILE A 246 -1.22 24.79 -9.50
CA ILE A 246 0.12 25.30 -9.18
C ILE A 246 0.48 24.84 -7.78
N LEU A 247 1.57 24.10 -7.67
CA LEU A 247 2.17 23.74 -6.38
C LEU A 247 3.11 24.88 -5.95
N ASP A 248 2.67 25.66 -4.98
CA ASP A 248 3.45 26.80 -4.53
C ASP A 248 4.61 26.36 -3.63
N ASN A 249 4.31 25.59 -2.59
CA ASN A 249 5.32 25.15 -1.61
C ASN A 249 5.18 23.65 -1.31
N VAL A 250 6.27 23.05 -0.82
CA VAL A 250 6.23 21.83 -0.04
C VAL A 250 6.72 22.16 1.36
N ILE A 251 5.84 21.98 2.36
CA ILE A 251 6.14 22.19 3.78
C ILE A 251 5.80 20.90 4.52
N ALA A 252 6.80 20.33 5.20
CA ALA A 252 6.64 19.12 5.98
C ALA A 252 7.54 19.14 7.22
N LYS A 253 7.03 18.58 8.33
CA LYS A 253 7.83 18.26 9.50
C LYS A 253 8.17 16.78 9.45
N ILE A 254 9.46 16.44 9.50
CA ILE A 254 9.94 15.07 9.43
C ILE A 254 10.69 14.68 10.72
N ASP A 255 10.56 13.42 11.11
CA ASP A 255 11.31 12.85 12.25
C ASP A 255 12.67 12.33 11.75
N SER A 256 13.59 13.28 11.50
CA SER A 256 14.93 13.01 11.00
C SER A 256 15.93 14.04 11.55
N ASN A 257 17.15 13.57 11.80
CA ASN A 257 18.28 14.43 12.17
C ASN A 257 19.11 14.87 10.95
N SER A 258 18.69 14.52 9.73
CA SER A 258 19.36 14.91 8.50
C SER A 258 19.21 16.40 8.27
N THR A 259 20.26 17.06 7.77
CA THR A 259 20.24 18.49 7.40
C THR A 259 19.77 18.71 5.96
N SER A 260 19.55 17.64 5.21
CA SER A 260 19.02 17.70 3.84
C SER A 260 18.26 16.43 3.49
N ALA A 261 17.34 16.54 2.52
CA ALA A 261 16.58 15.42 1.98
C ALA A 261 16.47 15.50 0.46
N GLN A 262 16.13 14.37 -0.16
CA GLN A 262 15.70 14.33 -1.55
C GLN A 262 14.17 14.48 -1.58
N LEU A 263 13.72 15.50 -2.29
CA LEU A 263 12.31 15.73 -2.58
C LEU A 263 12.02 15.33 -4.03
N TYR A 264 11.12 14.37 -4.23
CA TYR A 264 10.63 14.02 -5.56
C TYR A 264 9.17 14.42 -5.70
N ILE A 265 8.81 15.04 -6.82
CA ILE A 265 7.43 15.41 -7.14
C ILE A 265 7.08 14.84 -8.52
N SER A 266 5.99 14.08 -8.60
CA SER A 266 5.54 13.47 -9.85
C SER A 266 5.36 14.51 -10.96
N GLY A 267 6.10 14.35 -12.06
CA GLY A 267 6.06 15.26 -13.22
C GLY A 267 7.00 16.47 -13.12
N LEU A 268 7.63 16.71 -11.95
CA LEU A 268 8.61 17.78 -11.77
C LEU A 268 10.03 17.25 -11.54
N GLY A 269 10.16 15.96 -11.14
CA GLY A 269 11.45 15.32 -10.89
C GLY A 269 11.92 15.43 -9.44
N SER A 270 13.23 15.17 -9.24
CA SER A 270 13.87 15.17 -7.92
C SER A 270 14.72 16.43 -7.72
N MET A 271 14.74 16.91 -6.48
CA MET A 271 15.61 18.00 -6.04
C MET A 271 16.12 17.74 -4.63
N ARG A 272 17.27 18.26 -4.30
CA ARG A 272 17.77 18.29 -2.92
C ARG A 272 17.19 19.51 -2.21
N VAL A 273 16.73 19.31 -0.99
CA VAL A 273 16.17 20.36 -0.14
C VAL A 273 16.84 20.36 1.22
N ASP A 274 16.92 21.53 1.86
CA ASP A 274 17.45 21.67 3.20
C ASP A 274 16.41 21.23 4.23
N VAL A 275 16.90 20.71 5.35
CA VAL A 275 16.10 20.37 6.53
C VAL A 275 16.65 21.16 7.70
N SER A 276 15.82 22.01 8.28
CA SER A 276 16.16 22.83 9.45
C SER A 276 15.23 22.47 10.61
N ASP A 277 15.78 21.96 11.70
CA ASP A 277 15.04 21.51 12.88
C ASP A 277 13.89 20.53 12.54
N GLY A 278 14.15 19.61 11.58
CA GLY A 278 13.18 18.64 11.10
C GLY A 278 12.12 19.24 10.16
N ILE A 279 12.26 20.49 9.73
CA ILE A 279 11.30 21.16 8.84
C ILE A 279 11.91 21.27 7.44
N ILE A 280 11.13 20.88 6.46
CA ILE A 280 11.32 21.19 5.04
C ILE A 280 10.33 22.30 4.71
N ASP A 281 10.82 23.42 4.17
CA ASP A 281 9.99 24.51 3.63
C ASP A 281 10.64 24.98 2.34
N VAL A 282 10.07 24.60 1.21
CA VAL A 282 10.65 24.87 -0.10
C VAL A 282 9.62 25.43 -1.07
N ASN A 283 9.96 26.55 -1.70
CA ASN A 283 9.16 27.16 -2.76
C ASN A 283 9.33 26.34 -4.05
N ILE A 284 8.23 25.90 -4.65
CA ILE A 284 8.19 25.15 -5.90
C ILE A 284 7.68 26.01 -7.05
N SER A 285 6.53 26.68 -6.87
CA SER A 285 5.87 27.59 -7.84
C SER A 285 5.81 27.00 -9.26
N LYS A 286 5.40 25.71 -9.37
CA LYS A 286 5.33 24.97 -10.63
C LYS A 286 3.94 24.41 -10.89
N LYS A 287 3.56 24.39 -12.18
CA LYS A 287 2.30 23.79 -12.62
C LYS A 287 2.40 22.26 -12.58
N LEU A 288 1.46 21.63 -11.91
CA LEU A 288 1.28 20.19 -11.91
C LEU A 288 0.54 19.75 -13.20
N THR A 289 1.11 18.76 -13.88
CA THR A 289 0.56 18.23 -15.15
C THR A 289 -0.03 16.82 -15.00
N LYS A 290 0.28 16.15 -13.87
CA LYS A 290 -0.22 14.80 -13.59
C LYS A 290 -1.45 14.89 -12.70
N ARG A 291 -2.44 14.03 -12.91
CA ARG A 291 -3.62 13.94 -12.05
C ARG A 291 -3.27 13.41 -10.67
N ARG A 292 -2.51 12.34 -10.61
CA ARG A 292 -1.95 11.76 -9.40
C ARG A 292 -0.51 12.24 -9.23
N VAL A 293 -0.27 12.97 -8.16
CA VAL A 293 1.04 13.50 -7.81
C VAL A 293 1.47 12.89 -6.48
N ARG A 294 2.62 12.27 -6.48
CA ARG A 294 3.33 11.87 -5.27
C ARG A 294 4.37 12.92 -4.93
N VAL A 295 4.35 13.38 -3.71
CA VAL A 295 5.40 14.18 -3.08
C VAL A 295 6.14 13.24 -2.15
N ILE A 296 7.36 12.84 -2.53
CA ILE A 296 8.16 11.86 -1.80
C ILE A 296 9.33 12.56 -1.16
N ILE A 297 9.53 12.34 0.12
CA ILE A 297 10.68 12.83 0.89
C ILE A 297 11.51 11.63 1.30
N ASN A 298 12.82 11.67 1.00
CA ASN A 298 13.78 10.66 1.42
C ASN A 298 14.98 11.35 2.09
N ASP A 299 15.28 10.98 3.33
CA ASP A 299 16.36 11.57 4.13
C ASP A 299 17.72 10.87 3.94
N GLY A 300 17.81 9.94 2.99
CA GLY A 300 18.95 9.08 2.72
C GLY A 300 18.75 7.63 3.18
N HIS A 301 17.85 7.39 4.14
CA HIS A 301 17.57 6.07 4.71
C HIS A 301 16.08 5.77 4.82
N LYS A 302 15.29 6.79 5.13
CA LYS A 302 13.85 6.69 5.39
C LYS A 302 13.08 7.43 4.30
N THR A 303 11.89 6.95 3.99
CA THR A 303 11.03 7.52 2.95
C THR A 303 9.61 7.71 3.47
N THR A 304 8.99 8.79 3.02
CA THR A 304 7.55 9.05 3.20
C THR A 304 6.96 9.58 1.90
N THR A 305 5.67 9.35 1.69
CA THR A 305 4.97 9.79 0.49
C THR A 305 3.64 10.44 0.86
N GLN A 306 3.44 11.68 0.42
CA GLN A 306 2.13 12.33 0.36
C GLN A 306 1.57 12.20 -1.05
N MET A 307 0.38 11.66 -1.20
CA MET A 307 -0.32 11.58 -2.48
C MET A 307 -1.40 12.64 -2.54
N ILE A 308 -1.40 13.43 -3.60
CA ILE A 308 -2.47 14.39 -3.90
C ILE A 308 -3.06 14.08 -5.27
N ILE A 309 -4.38 14.13 -5.36
CA ILE A 309 -5.11 13.72 -6.56
C ILE A 309 -5.96 14.89 -7.05
N LYS A 310 -5.84 15.20 -8.35
CA LYS A 310 -6.66 16.23 -8.98
C LYS A 310 -8.12 15.82 -8.96
N ASP A 311 -8.95 16.62 -8.31
CA ASP A 311 -10.39 16.43 -8.32
C ASP A 311 -10.93 16.61 -9.76
N LYS A 312 -12.01 15.89 -10.06
CA LYS A 312 -12.71 15.96 -11.35
C LYS A 312 -13.15 17.39 -11.73
N ASN A 313 -13.41 18.21 -10.72
CA ASN A 313 -13.89 19.59 -10.86
C ASN A 313 -12.76 20.63 -10.95
N VAL A 314 -11.50 20.27 -10.78
CA VAL A 314 -10.35 21.17 -10.96
C VAL A 314 -9.97 21.18 -12.45
N ARG A 315 -10.13 22.33 -13.09
CA ARG A 315 -9.80 22.55 -14.51
C ARG A 315 -8.31 22.74 -14.76
#